data_a1759bdf18c9e669f9e0f38c2624337c
#
_entry.id   a1759bdf18c9e669f9e0f38c2624337c
#
_cell.length_a   1.000
_cell.length_b   1.000
_cell.length_c   1.000
_cell.angle_alpha   90.00
_cell.angle_beta   90.00
_cell.angle_gamma   90.00
#
_symmetry.space_group_name_H-M   'P 1'
#
loop_
_entity.id
_entity.type
_entity.pdbx_description
1 polymer ?
#
loop_
_entity_poly.entity_id
_entity_poly.type
_entity_poly.pdbx_seq_one_letter_code
_entity_poly.pdbx_strand_id
1 'polypeptide(L)'
;GGVAAGTAVETNVVSKYEGRLEIDELRTVKGKNPQGEAVDIVISRQSEFRIVDPKTEIVLYTHNLPYGSMLYMSDGAEVKKGDMICEWDPYNAVIISEHEGKAVYDSVIEGVTYRDERDEQTGLSEKVIIESKDKTKNPVIKVINKEGEEVKSYNLPVSAHVVVKDNAKIKAGDILIKIPVSYTHLRAHETTLHLV
;
A
#
# COMPACT_ATOMS: atom_id res chain seq x y z
N GLY A 1 11.17 10.52 27.22
CA GLY A 1 12.25 11.28 26.87
C GLY A 1 12.89 10.98 25.55
N GLY A 2 14.20 10.88 25.57
CA GLY A 2 14.98 10.67 24.37
C GLY A 2 14.61 9.43 23.58
N VAL A 3 13.96 8.50 24.23
CA VAL A 3 13.50 7.28 23.59
C VAL A 3 12.48 7.57 22.49
N ALA A 4 11.59 8.52 22.75
CA ALA A 4 10.55 8.86 21.76
C ALA A 4 11.15 9.34 20.44
N ALA A 5 12.21 10.14 20.51
CA ALA A 5 12.86 10.63 19.30
C ALA A 5 13.53 9.51 18.51
N GLY A 6 14.03 8.47 19.21
CA GLY A 6 14.68 7.34 18.55
C GLY A 6 13.72 6.31 17.96
N THR A 7 12.42 6.45 18.22
CA THR A 7 11.42 5.49 17.75
C THR A 7 10.51 6.02 16.67
N ALA A 8 10.88 7.15 16.07
CA ALA A 8 10.10 7.71 14.95
C ALA A 8 10.02 6.70 13.81
N VAL A 9 8.80 6.47 13.33
CA VAL A 9 8.57 5.53 12.24
C VAL A 9 8.90 6.21 10.91
N GLU A 10 9.64 5.50 10.06
CA GLU A 10 10.00 6.00 8.75
C GLU A 10 8.76 6.04 7.85
N THR A 11 8.52 7.18 7.21
CA THR A 11 7.36 7.39 6.34
C THR A 11 7.73 7.81 4.93
N ASN A 12 8.99 8.15 4.69
CA ASN A 12 9.44 8.65 3.39
C ASN A 12 10.96 8.48 3.25
N VAL A 13 11.42 8.71 2.03
CA VAL A 13 12.85 8.82 1.76
C VAL A 13 13.09 10.13 1.05
N VAL A 14 13.87 10.98 1.71
CA VAL A 14 14.39 12.25 1.16
C VAL A 14 15.87 12.03 0.88
N SER A 15 16.31 12.33 -0.34
CA SER A 15 17.68 12.06 -0.71
C SER A 15 18.69 12.92 0.05
N LYS A 16 19.76 12.29 0.51
CA LYS A 16 20.93 12.96 1.08
C LYS A 16 22.06 13.05 0.07
N TYR A 17 21.86 12.56 -1.14
CA TYR A 17 22.88 12.42 -2.16
C TYR A 17 22.42 13.00 -3.48
N GLU A 18 23.36 13.38 -4.32
CA GLU A 18 23.12 13.73 -5.71
C GLU A 18 23.53 12.53 -6.58
N GLY A 19 22.72 12.22 -7.58
CA GLY A 19 23.04 11.11 -8.47
C GLY A 19 21.87 10.74 -9.36
N ARG A 20 22.01 9.58 -9.99
CA ARG A 20 20.97 9.03 -10.85
C ARG A 20 20.15 8.01 -10.07
N LEU A 21 18.83 8.16 -10.11
CA LEU A 21 17.91 7.22 -9.49
C LEU A 21 17.73 6.01 -10.41
N GLU A 22 17.94 4.82 -9.86
CA GLU A 22 17.67 3.56 -10.57
C GLU A 22 16.72 2.72 -9.74
N ILE A 23 15.66 2.25 -10.36
CA ILE A 23 14.62 1.48 -9.68
C ILE A 23 14.47 0.12 -10.36
N ASP A 24 14.60 -0.96 -9.59
CA ASP A 24 14.48 -2.32 -10.09
C ASP A 24 13.05 -2.82 -9.96
N GLU A 25 12.61 -3.55 -10.97
CA GLU A 25 11.32 -4.26 -10.99
C GLU A 25 10.12 -3.36 -10.69
N LEU A 26 10.16 -2.13 -11.18
CA LEU A 26 9.12 -1.14 -10.92
C LEU A 26 7.86 -1.40 -11.73
N ARG A 27 6.73 -1.47 -11.02
CA ARG A 27 5.40 -1.43 -11.62
C ARG A 27 4.59 -0.39 -10.86
N THR A 28 3.94 0.50 -11.60
CA THR A 28 3.13 1.56 -10.99
C THR A 28 1.79 1.70 -11.68
N VAL A 29 0.86 2.32 -11.00
CA VAL A 29 -0.39 2.82 -11.57
C VAL A 29 -0.52 4.28 -11.20
N LYS A 30 -1.28 5.04 -11.98
CA LYS A 30 -1.54 6.44 -11.66
C LYS A 30 -2.56 6.53 -10.55
N GLY A 31 -2.28 7.36 -9.56
CA GLY A 31 -3.16 7.61 -8.44
C GLY A 31 -3.01 9.04 -7.96
N LYS A 32 -3.45 9.29 -6.75
CA LYS A 32 -3.35 10.61 -6.13
C LYS A 32 -2.77 10.49 -4.73
N ASN A 33 -2.01 11.50 -4.34
CA ASN A 33 -1.53 11.60 -2.96
C ASN A 33 -2.63 12.24 -2.07
N PRO A 34 -2.42 12.33 -0.75
CA PRO A 34 -3.40 12.94 0.14
C PRO A 34 -3.75 14.39 -0.20
N GLN A 35 -2.86 15.11 -0.91
CA GLN A 35 -3.10 16.47 -1.35
C GLN A 35 -3.87 16.54 -2.66
N GLY A 36 -4.24 15.41 -3.25
CA GLY A 36 -4.98 15.35 -4.49
C GLY A 36 -4.13 15.46 -5.75
N GLU A 37 -2.82 15.48 -5.63
CA GLU A 37 -1.92 15.57 -6.77
C GLU A 37 -1.71 14.21 -7.41
N ALA A 38 -1.60 14.18 -8.74
CA ALA A 38 -1.34 12.94 -9.47
C ALA A 38 0.06 12.43 -9.15
N VAL A 39 0.15 11.16 -8.79
CA VAL A 39 1.42 10.51 -8.47
C VAL A 39 1.42 9.08 -9.00
N ASP A 40 2.60 8.49 -9.09
CA ASP A 40 2.73 7.06 -9.38
C ASP A 40 2.60 6.30 -8.07
N ILE A 41 1.74 5.29 -8.06
CA ILE A 41 1.58 4.39 -6.91
C ILE A 41 2.27 3.07 -7.23
N VAL A 42 3.14 2.64 -6.35
CA VAL A 42 3.91 1.41 -6.52
C VAL A 42 3.01 0.20 -6.27
N ILE A 43 2.94 -0.68 -7.26
CA ILE A 43 2.18 -1.93 -7.16
C ILE A 43 3.07 -3.17 -7.28
N SER A 44 4.34 -2.99 -7.43
CA SER A 44 5.33 -4.07 -7.37
C SER A 44 5.68 -4.37 -5.91
N ARG A 45 6.00 -5.63 -5.62
CA ARG A 45 6.20 -6.07 -4.23
C ARG A 45 7.65 -6.17 -3.80
N GLN A 46 8.57 -6.16 -4.74
CA GLN A 46 10.00 -6.34 -4.46
C GLN A 46 10.86 -5.28 -5.12
N SER A 47 10.31 -4.09 -5.31
CA SER A 47 11.06 -3.00 -5.88
C SER A 47 12.06 -2.43 -4.89
N GLU A 48 13.21 -2.08 -5.41
CA GLU A 48 14.29 -1.46 -4.68
C GLU A 48 14.84 -0.33 -5.54
N PHE A 49 15.24 0.74 -4.93
CA PHE A 49 15.90 1.81 -5.67
C PHE A 49 17.28 2.08 -5.10
N ARG A 50 18.12 2.67 -5.94
CA ARG A 50 19.44 3.12 -5.55
C ARG A 50 19.74 4.45 -6.20
N ILE A 51 20.61 5.19 -5.56
CA ILE A 51 21.15 6.43 -6.09
C ILE A 51 22.61 6.16 -6.47
N VAL A 52 22.94 6.41 -7.73
CA VAL A 52 24.24 6.07 -8.30
C VAL A 52 24.95 7.36 -8.70
N ASP A 53 26.22 7.49 -8.33
CA ASP A 53 27.06 8.58 -8.79
C ASP A 53 27.29 8.38 -10.29
N PRO A 54 26.84 9.30 -11.16
CA PRO A 54 26.94 9.10 -12.60
C PRO A 54 28.37 9.16 -13.14
N LYS A 55 29.29 9.70 -12.38
CA LYS A 55 30.71 9.77 -12.82
C LYS A 55 31.48 8.51 -12.46
N THR A 56 31.25 7.96 -11.28
CA THR A 56 32.01 6.82 -10.79
C THR A 56 31.23 5.52 -10.87
N GLU A 57 29.94 5.57 -11.11
CA GLU A 57 28.99 4.44 -11.09
C GLU A 57 28.97 3.73 -9.73
N ILE A 58 29.37 4.42 -8.67
CA ILE A 58 29.30 3.90 -7.31
C ILE A 58 27.90 4.11 -6.77
N VAL A 59 27.34 3.09 -6.13
CA VAL A 59 26.04 3.16 -5.46
C VAL A 59 26.23 3.91 -4.15
N LEU A 60 25.54 5.04 -4.03
CA LEU A 60 25.62 5.92 -2.86
C LEU A 60 24.59 5.56 -1.79
N TYR A 61 23.43 5.02 -2.22
CA TYR A 61 22.33 4.72 -1.32
C TYR A 61 21.40 3.69 -1.95
N THR A 62 20.87 2.82 -1.12
CA THR A 62 19.91 1.79 -1.52
C THR A 62 18.76 1.76 -0.52
N HIS A 63 17.55 1.57 -0.99
CA HIS A 63 16.39 1.42 -0.12
C HIS A 63 15.29 0.64 -0.82
N ASN A 64 14.48 -0.05 -0.03
CA ASN A 64 13.27 -0.69 -0.55
C ASN A 64 12.26 0.35 -0.97
N LEU A 65 11.48 0.03 -1.99
CA LEU A 65 10.36 0.82 -2.42
C LEU A 65 9.09 0.05 -2.07
N PRO A 66 8.44 0.37 -0.94
CA PRO A 66 7.32 -0.44 -0.46
C PRO A 66 6.12 -0.43 -1.40
N TYR A 67 5.41 -1.55 -1.45
CA TYR A 67 4.13 -1.64 -2.15
C TYR A 67 3.18 -0.58 -1.59
N GLY A 68 2.48 0.12 -2.47
CA GLY A 68 1.57 1.19 -2.09
C GLY A 68 2.22 2.55 -1.89
N SER A 69 3.55 2.64 -2.03
CA SER A 69 4.25 3.91 -1.92
C SER A 69 3.83 4.89 -3.01
N MET A 70 3.82 6.15 -2.65
CA MET A 70 3.71 7.25 -3.61
C MET A 70 5.12 7.59 -4.08
N LEU A 71 5.36 7.44 -5.37
CA LEU A 71 6.66 7.66 -5.98
C LEU A 71 6.66 9.00 -6.71
N TYR A 72 7.58 9.87 -6.32
CA TYR A 72 7.64 11.25 -6.85
C TYR A 72 8.69 11.45 -7.92
N MET A 73 9.54 10.46 -8.16
CA MET A 73 10.61 10.55 -9.14
C MET A 73 10.61 9.31 -10.03
N SER A 74 10.97 9.50 -11.29
CA SER A 74 11.01 8.41 -12.26
C SER A 74 12.33 7.67 -12.23
N ASP A 75 12.32 6.41 -12.67
CA ASP A 75 13.54 5.65 -12.92
C ASP A 75 14.40 6.42 -13.92
N GLY A 76 15.67 6.58 -13.62
CA GLY A 76 16.62 7.32 -14.45
C GLY A 76 16.70 8.81 -14.16
N ALA A 77 15.87 9.32 -13.23
CA ALA A 77 15.85 10.74 -12.92
C ALA A 77 17.13 11.19 -12.22
N GLU A 78 17.47 12.46 -12.43
CA GLU A 78 18.55 13.10 -11.67
C GLU A 78 18.02 13.49 -10.29
N VAL A 79 18.65 12.98 -9.26
CA VAL A 79 18.26 13.24 -7.86
C VAL A 79 19.22 14.26 -7.27
N LYS A 80 18.68 15.22 -6.57
CA LYS A 80 19.44 16.20 -5.81
C LYS A 80 19.21 16.02 -4.33
N LYS A 81 20.14 16.44 -3.53
CA LYS A 81 20.02 16.44 -2.08
C LYS A 81 18.77 17.22 -1.68
N GLY A 82 17.91 16.61 -0.88
CA GLY A 82 16.66 17.22 -0.44
C GLY A 82 15.44 16.80 -1.25
N ASP A 83 15.62 16.12 -2.36
CA ASP A 83 14.47 15.63 -3.15
C ASP A 83 13.76 14.49 -2.44
N MET A 84 12.43 14.55 -2.40
CA MET A 84 11.63 13.45 -1.89
C MET A 84 11.46 12.41 -3.00
N ILE A 85 11.88 11.18 -2.74
CA ILE A 85 11.81 10.09 -3.70
C ILE A 85 10.47 9.37 -3.58
N CYS A 86 10.08 9.01 -2.36
CA CYS A 86 8.84 8.28 -2.11
C CYS A 86 8.35 8.53 -0.69
N GLU A 87 7.06 8.25 -0.47
CA GLU A 87 6.49 8.23 0.88
C GLU A 87 5.40 7.16 0.96
N TRP A 88 5.11 6.72 2.16
CA TRP A 88 4.11 5.68 2.41
C TRP A 88 3.47 5.86 3.78
N ASP A 89 2.37 5.14 4.00
CA ASP A 89 1.69 5.10 5.29
C ASP A 89 2.26 3.93 6.10
N PRO A 90 2.99 4.19 7.18
CA PRO A 90 3.56 3.11 7.99
C PRO A 90 2.53 2.44 8.90
N TYR A 91 1.36 3.05 9.07
CA TYR A 91 0.35 2.58 10.00
C TYR A 91 -0.70 1.68 9.38
N ASN A 92 -0.77 1.65 8.06
CA ASN A 92 -1.71 0.82 7.34
C ASN A 92 -1.04 0.13 6.16
N ALA A 93 -1.16 -1.17 6.10
CA ALA A 93 -0.92 -1.88 4.86
C ALA A 93 -2.14 -1.68 3.97
N VAL A 94 -1.96 -1.66 2.67
CA VAL A 94 -3.07 -1.42 1.73
C VAL A 94 -3.08 -2.47 0.63
N ILE A 95 -4.25 -2.68 0.02
CA ILE A 95 -4.36 -3.36 -1.26
C ILE A 95 -5.00 -2.37 -2.23
N ILE A 96 -4.35 -2.19 -3.36
CA ILE A 96 -4.66 -1.16 -4.36
C ILE A 96 -5.14 -1.84 -5.63
N SER A 97 -6.19 -1.29 -6.24
CA SER A 97 -6.66 -1.81 -7.52
C SER A 97 -5.66 -1.52 -8.63
N GLU A 98 -5.34 -2.54 -9.41
CA GLU A 98 -4.49 -2.41 -10.59
C GLU A 98 -5.30 -2.09 -11.84
N HIS A 99 -6.63 -2.16 -11.77
CA HIS A 99 -7.52 -2.03 -12.92
C HIS A 99 -8.68 -1.09 -12.64
N GLU A 100 -9.19 -0.49 -13.70
CA GLU A 100 -10.43 0.25 -13.68
C GLU A 100 -11.59 -0.74 -13.84
N GLY A 101 -12.71 -0.48 -13.17
CA GLY A 101 -13.89 -1.30 -13.28
C GLY A 101 -14.86 -1.10 -12.13
N LYS A 102 -15.65 -2.12 -11.87
CA LYS A 102 -16.60 -2.14 -10.76
C LYS A 102 -16.11 -3.14 -9.72
N ALA A 103 -16.02 -2.69 -8.46
CA ALA A 103 -15.67 -3.56 -7.35
C ALA A 103 -16.92 -4.34 -6.92
N VAL A 104 -16.83 -5.65 -6.94
CA VAL A 104 -17.95 -6.52 -6.58
C VAL A 104 -17.52 -7.44 -5.44
N TYR A 105 -18.27 -7.44 -4.36
CA TYR A 105 -18.01 -8.32 -3.23
C TYR A 105 -18.42 -9.74 -3.55
N ASP A 106 -17.63 -10.70 -3.10
CA ASP A 106 -17.98 -12.12 -3.14
C ASP A 106 -17.69 -12.71 -1.77
N SER A 107 -18.69 -13.36 -1.19
CA SER A 107 -18.58 -13.99 0.13
C SER A 107 -18.24 -13.02 1.26
N VAL A 108 -18.65 -11.77 1.12
CA VAL A 108 -18.53 -10.75 2.16
C VAL A 108 -19.88 -10.72 2.89
N ILE A 109 -19.99 -11.48 3.97
CA ILE A 109 -21.24 -11.80 4.65
C ILE A 109 -21.16 -11.38 6.10
N GLU A 110 -22.08 -10.51 6.52
CA GLU A 110 -22.12 -10.01 7.89
C GLU A 110 -22.27 -11.14 8.90
N GLY A 111 -21.44 -11.11 9.93
CA GLY A 111 -21.45 -12.13 10.97
C GLY A 111 -20.77 -13.43 10.60
N VAL A 112 -20.40 -13.61 9.35
CA VAL A 112 -19.71 -14.81 8.85
C VAL A 112 -18.27 -14.49 8.43
N THR A 113 -18.09 -13.55 7.51
CA THR A 113 -16.77 -13.17 7.00
C THR A 113 -16.37 -11.76 7.39
N TYR A 114 -17.31 -10.93 7.81
CA TYR A 114 -16.98 -9.60 8.33
C TYR A 114 -17.93 -9.22 9.46
N ARG A 115 -17.52 -8.21 10.21
CA ARG A 115 -18.37 -7.51 11.18
C ARG A 115 -18.23 -6.01 10.94
N ASP A 116 -19.27 -5.25 11.33
CA ASP A 116 -19.17 -3.80 11.32
C ASP A 116 -18.51 -3.35 12.61
N GLU A 117 -17.51 -2.46 12.47
CA GLU A 117 -16.89 -1.78 13.59
C GLU A 117 -17.10 -0.30 13.45
N ARG A 118 -17.52 0.33 14.53
CA ARG A 118 -17.71 1.78 14.55
C ARG A 118 -16.43 2.45 15.04
N ASP A 119 -15.95 3.40 14.25
CA ASP A 119 -14.85 4.25 14.66
C ASP A 119 -15.42 5.34 15.58
N GLU A 120 -14.99 5.33 16.84
CA GLU A 120 -15.48 6.28 17.84
C GLU A 120 -15.11 7.72 17.53
N GLN A 121 -14.00 7.94 16.85
CA GLN A 121 -13.53 9.28 16.52
C GLN A 121 -14.31 9.90 15.37
N THR A 122 -14.58 9.12 14.31
CA THR A 122 -15.28 9.62 13.13
C THR A 122 -16.77 9.33 13.14
N GLY A 123 -17.21 8.39 13.97
CA GLY A 123 -18.59 7.94 13.99
C GLY A 123 -18.99 7.06 12.80
N LEU A 124 -18.06 6.78 11.92
CA LEU A 124 -18.31 5.96 10.73
C LEU A 124 -18.16 4.48 11.06
N SER A 125 -18.99 3.66 10.40
CA SER A 125 -18.88 2.20 10.50
C SER A 125 -18.04 1.68 9.36
N GLU A 126 -17.16 0.72 9.66
CA GLU A 126 -16.30 0.07 8.69
C GLU A 126 -16.53 -1.44 8.72
N LYS A 127 -16.43 -2.08 7.57
CA LYS A 127 -16.46 -3.53 7.48
C LYS A 127 -15.07 -4.08 7.77
N VAL A 128 -14.97 -4.91 8.79
CA VAL A 128 -13.71 -5.54 9.19
C VAL A 128 -13.81 -7.03 8.96
N ILE A 129 -12.90 -7.57 8.17
CA ILE A 129 -12.88 -8.99 7.85
C ILE A 129 -12.49 -9.78 9.10
N ILE A 130 -13.26 -10.80 9.39
CA ILE A 130 -13.03 -11.71 10.53
C ILE A 130 -12.69 -13.10 9.98
N GLU A 131 -12.18 -13.96 10.85
CA GLU A 131 -11.97 -15.33 10.48
C GLU A 131 -13.34 -15.95 10.14
N SER A 132 -13.45 -16.54 8.95
CA SER A 132 -14.72 -17.04 8.47
C SER A 132 -15.23 -18.19 9.34
N LYS A 133 -16.48 -18.07 9.77
CA LYS A 133 -17.17 -19.12 10.52
C LYS A 133 -17.58 -20.28 9.62
N ASP A 134 -17.64 -20.03 8.32
CA ASP A 134 -17.91 -21.01 7.30
C ASP A 134 -16.69 -21.12 6.39
N LYS A 135 -15.97 -22.23 6.49
CA LYS A 135 -14.71 -22.42 5.76
C LYS A 135 -14.89 -22.57 4.25
N THR A 136 -16.14 -22.69 3.79
CA THR A 136 -16.43 -22.68 2.35
C THR A 136 -16.55 -21.28 1.78
N LYS A 137 -16.55 -20.25 2.64
CA LYS A 137 -16.69 -18.85 2.24
C LYS A 137 -15.35 -18.13 2.37
N ASN A 138 -14.82 -17.66 1.24
CA ASN A 138 -13.59 -16.90 1.19
C ASN A 138 -13.92 -15.50 0.67
N PRO A 139 -13.81 -14.45 1.50
CA PRO A 139 -14.20 -13.12 1.06
C PRO A 139 -13.19 -12.56 0.06
N VAL A 140 -13.70 -12.06 -1.05
CA VAL A 140 -12.88 -11.43 -2.10
C VAL A 140 -13.58 -10.19 -2.65
N ILE A 141 -12.81 -9.32 -3.24
CA ILE A 141 -13.32 -8.23 -4.08
C ILE A 141 -12.89 -8.54 -5.51
N LYS A 142 -13.87 -8.61 -6.40
CA LYS A 142 -13.64 -8.82 -7.82
C LYS A 142 -13.73 -7.50 -8.54
N VAL A 143 -12.85 -7.27 -9.50
CA VAL A 143 -12.92 -6.09 -10.36
C VAL A 143 -13.47 -6.53 -11.71
N ILE A 144 -14.62 -5.98 -12.07
CA ILE A 144 -15.35 -6.32 -13.29
C ILE A 144 -15.24 -5.16 -14.26
N ASN A 145 -14.80 -5.43 -15.49
CA ASN A 145 -14.66 -4.39 -16.51
C ASN A 145 -16.01 -4.06 -17.17
N LYS A 146 -15.98 -3.15 -18.14
CA LYS A 146 -17.18 -2.70 -18.86
C LYS A 146 -17.87 -3.83 -19.64
N GLU A 147 -17.09 -4.83 -20.04
CA GLU A 147 -17.59 -5.99 -20.79
C GLU A 147 -18.17 -7.07 -19.87
N GLY A 148 -18.14 -6.84 -18.56
CA GLY A 148 -18.65 -7.78 -17.59
C GLY A 148 -17.65 -8.89 -17.21
N GLU A 149 -16.40 -8.75 -17.62
CA GLU A 149 -15.37 -9.74 -17.34
C GLU A 149 -14.64 -9.43 -16.03
N GLU A 150 -14.33 -10.49 -15.26
CA GLU A 150 -13.52 -10.38 -14.06
C GLU A 150 -12.05 -10.24 -14.47
N VAL A 151 -11.49 -9.04 -14.29
CA VAL A 151 -10.10 -8.78 -14.66
C VAL A 151 -9.11 -9.03 -13.54
N LYS A 152 -9.58 -8.99 -12.30
CA LYS A 152 -8.74 -9.24 -11.13
C LYS A 152 -9.62 -9.61 -9.94
N SER A 153 -9.08 -10.43 -9.05
CA SER A 153 -9.72 -10.77 -7.78
C SER A 153 -8.71 -10.55 -6.65
N TYR A 154 -9.17 -9.98 -5.55
CA TYR A 154 -8.34 -9.65 -4.40
C TYR A 154 -8.88 -10.37 -3.17
N ASN A 155 -8.08 -11.23 -2.58
CA ASN A 155 -8.44 -11.89 -1.34
C ASN A 155 -8.43 -10.89 -0.19
N LEU A 156 -9.40 -11.00 0.71
CA LEU A 156 -9.54 -10.11 1.86
C LEU A 156 -9.01 -10.82 3.10
N PRO A 157 -7.84 -10.41 3.60
CA PRO A 157 -7.29 -11.06 4.78
C PRO A 157 -8.02 -10.66 6.05
N VAL A 158 -7.90 -11.49 7.07
CA VAL A 158 -8.46 -11.19 8.39
C VAL A 158 -7.87 -9.88 8.91
N SER A 159 -8.69 -9.08 9.54
CA SER A 159 -8.40 -7.74 10.08
C SER A 159 -8.38 -6.63 9.02
N ALA A 160 -8.61 -6.95 7.76
CA ALA A 160 -8.70 -5.94 6.71
C ALA A 160 -9.97 -5.09 6.90
N HIS A 161 -9.79 -3.79 6.75
CA HIS A 161 -10.90 -2.83 6.70
C HIS A 161 -11.23 -2.58 5.24
N VAL A 162 -12.47 -2.86 4.84
CA VAL A 162 -12.90 -2.70 3.45
C VAL A 162 -13.24 -1.24 3.21
N VAL A 163 -12.50 -0.61 2.31
CA VAL A 163 -12.63 0.82 2.01
C VAL A 163 -13.65 1.07 0.91
N VAL A 164 -13.64 0.23 -0.12
CA VAL A 164 -14.51 0.38 -1.28
C VAL A 164 -15.87 -0.22 -0.99
N LYS A 165 -16.93 0.41 -1.51
CA LYS A 165 -18.30 -0.12 -1.39
C LYS A 165 -18.58 -1.15 -2.47
N ASP A 166 -19.52 -2.06 -2.17
CA ASP A 166 -19.96 -3.04 -3.15
C ASP A 166 -20.56 -2.33 -4.36
N ASN A 167 -20.21 -2.81 -5.54
CA ASN A 167 -20.64 -2.25 -6.83
C ASN A 167 -20.13 -0.83 -7.14
N ALA A 168 -19.16 -0.33 -6.39
CA ALA A 168 -18.59 0.99 -6.64
C ALA A 168 -17.71 0.98 -7.89
N LYS A 169 -17.73 2.09 -8.60
CA LYS A 169 -16.79 2.31 -9.71
C LYS A 169 -15.42 2.64 -9.12
N ILE A 170 -14.41 1.97 -9.60
CA ILE A 170 -13.03 2.17 -9.14
C ILE A 170 -12.11 2.40 -10.33
N LYS A 171 -10.98 3.03 -10.02
CA LYS A 171 -9.90 3.29 -10.98
C LYS A 171 -8.65 2.57 -10.51
N ALA A 172 -7.73 2.33 -11.43
CA ALA A 172 -6.40 1.88 -11.05
C ALA A 172 -5.80 2.90 -10.07
N GLY A 173 -5.20 2.42 -9.01
CA GLY A 173 -4.65 3.26 -7.95
C GLY A 173 -5.56 3.47 -6.75
N ASP A 174 -6.84 3.10 -6.84
CA ASP A 174 -7.76 3.22 -5.72
C ASP A 174 -7.45 2.18 -4.65
N ILE A 175 -7.55 2.60 -3.38
CA ILE A 175 -7.36 1.69 -2.25
C ILE A 175 -8.65 0.88 -2.06
N LEU A 176 -8.51 -0.43 -2.05
CA LEU A 176 -9.63 -1.35 -1.82
C LEU A 176 -9.79 -1.70 -0.36
N ILE A 177 -8.69 -1.98 0.33
CA ILE A 177 -8.68 -2.31 1.74
C ILE A 177 -7.48 -1.69 2.43
N LYS A 178 -7.63 -1.50 3.74
CA LYS A 178 -6.54 -1.09 4.64
C LYS A 178 -6.46 -2.09 5.78
N ILE A 179 -5.24 -2.42 6.17
CA ILE A 179 -5.00 -3.28 7.31
C ILE A 179 -4.22 -2.46 8.32
N PRO A 180 -4.88 -1.97 9.40
CA PRO A 180 -4.18 -1.19 10.40
C PRO A 180 -3.09 -2.02 11.09
N VAL A 181 -1.94 -1.39 11.32
CA VAL A 181 -0.81 -2.03 12.00
C VAL A 181 -0.57 -1.25 13.28
N SER A 182 -0.79 -1.90 14.43
CA SER A 182 -0.52 -1.27 15.72
C SER A 182 0.99 -1.24 15.98
N TYR A 183 1.42 -0.35 16.85
CA TYR A 183 2.83 -0.28 17.25
C TYR A 183 3.33 -1.62 17.81
N THR A 184 2.54 -2.26 18.65
CA THR A 184 2.88 -3.57 19.20
C THR A 184 3.00 -4.62 18.09
N HIS A 185 2.10 -4.56 17.15
CA HIS A 185 2.10 -5.47 16.01
C HIS A 185 3.33 -5.26 15.13
N LEU A 186 3.73 -4.01 14.91
CA LEU A 186 4.94 -3.67 14.15
C LEU A 186 6.18 -4.27 14.79
N ARG A 187 6.29 -4.19 16.11
CA ARG A 187 7.43 -4.77 16.82
C ARG A 187 7.47 -6.29 16.69
N ALA A 188 6.33 -6.93 16.88
CA ALA A 188 6.21 -8.38 16.72
C ALA A 188 6.51 -8.78 15.28
N HIS A 189 6.06 -7.98 14.33
CA HIS A 189 6.30 -8.23 12.92
C HIS A 189 7.77 -8.12 12.54
N GLU A 190 8.46 -7.13 13.08
CA GLU A 190 9.91 -7.00 12.89
C GLU A 190 10.66 -8.24 13.36
N THR A 191 10.29 -8.74 14.53
CA THR A 191 10.88 -9.97 15.07
C THR A 191 10.59 -11.16 14.16
N THR A 192 9.37 -11.24 13.64
CA THR A 192 8.96 -12.32 12.76
C THR A 192 9.66 -12.25 11.41
N LEU A 193 9.85 -11.06 10.88
CA LEU A 193 10.50 -10.85 9.59
C LEU A 193 11.94 -11.38 9.58
N HIS A 194 12.61 -11.36 10.70
CA HIS A 194 13.97 -11.92 10.79
C HIS A 194 13.99 -13.43 10.67
N LEU A 195 12.85 -14.08 10.87
CA LEU A 195 12.73 -15.54 10.79
C LEU A 195 12.29 -16.00 9.41
N VAL A 196 11.82 -15.06 8.60
CA VAL A 196 11.36 -15.31 7.23
C VAL A 196 12.40 -14.85 6.25
#